data_7d81560ce2471efb18467c1788714b6f
#
_entry.id   7d81560ce2471efb18467c1788714b6f
#
_cell.length_a   1.000
_cell.length_b   1.000
_cell.length_c   1.000
_cell.angle_alpha   90.00
_cell.angle_beta   90.00
_cell.angle_gamma   90.00
#
_symmetry.space_group_name_H-M   'P 1'
#
loop_
_entity.id
_entity.type
_entity.pdbx_description
1 polymer ?
#
loop_
_entity_poly.entity_id
_entity_poly.type
_entity_poly.pdbx_seq_one_letter_code
_entity_poly.pdbx_strand_id
1 'polypeptide(L)'
;MAVVAHNEKEVSLLARLMRAEAEGDGQLGMLMVGNVGINRVLANCLDFTNITSIQQMVFQSPGGFEATQYPYFYQAAREVDIRLAQRVIRGEKFHPASYALYFYNPFDQGCRAQWFGQWNSGRYKSHCFYAPTQSENCFR
;
A
#
# COMPACT_ATOMS: atom_id res chain seq x y z
N MET A 1 -9.80 14.40 -8.38
CA MET A 1 -10.78 13.31 -8.43
C MET A 1 -10.22 12.10 -7.69
N ALA A 2 -10.99 11.52 -6.80
CA ALA A 2 -10.55 10.36 -6.05
C ALA A 2 -10.88 9.06 -6.79
N VAL A 3 -9.98 8.06 -6.70
CA VAL A 3 -10.22 6.75 -7.29
C VAL A 3 -10.89 5.78 -6.32
N VAL A 4 -10.94 6.14 -5.03
CA VAL A 4 -11.64 5.36 -4.00
C VAL A 4 -12.49 6.30 -3.16
N ALA A 5 -13.62 5.81 -2.68
CA ALA A 5 -14.43 6.56 -1.72
C ALA A 5 -13.62 6.72 -0.42
N HIS A 6 -13.74 7.88 0.22
CA HIS A 6 -12.97 8.15 1.44
C HIS A 6 -13.61 9.28 2.25
N ASN A 7 -13.21 9.35 3.52
CA ASN A 7 -13.51 10.47 4.40
C ASN A 7 -12.21 10.93 5.08
N GLU A 8 -12.29 12.00 5.86
CA GLU A 8 -11.09 12.56 6.48
C GLU A 8 -10.40 11.58 7.44
N LYS A 9 -11.19 10.78 8.15
CA LYS A 9 -10.63 9.75 9.04
C LYS A 9 -9.82 8.73 8.26
N GLU A 10 -10.32 8.32 7.10
CA GLU A 10 -9.63 7.34 6.25
C GLU A 10 -8.38 7.92 5.61
N VAL A 11 -8.39 9.20 5.24
CA VAL A 11 -7.17 9.86 4.77
C VAL A 11 -6.10 9.80 5.85
N SER A 12 -6.47 10.08 7.09
CA SER A 12 -5.54 10.00 8.22
C SER A 12 -5.04 8.58 8.44
N LEU A 13 -5.91 7.58 8.35
CA LEU A 13 -5.50 6.17 8.50
C LEU A 13 -4.48 5.79 7.43
N LEU A 14 -4.74 6.14 6.18
CA LEU A 14 -3.81 5.85 5.09
C LEU A 14 -2.48 6.58 5.29
N ALA A 15 -2.54 7.84 5.66
CA ALA A 15 -1.34 8.65 5.91
C ALA A 15 -0.47 8.01 7.00
N ARG A 16 -1.10 7.56 8.09
CA ARG A 16 -0.37 6.91 9.18
C ARG A 16 0.23 5.58 8.77
N LEU A 17 -0.48 4.82 7.93
CA LEU A 17 0.04 3.57 7.41
C LEU A 17 1.27 3.80 6.54
N MET A 18 1.19 4.75 5.60
CA MET A 18 2.29 5.08 4.70
C MET A 18 3.53 5.50 5.50
N ARG A 19 3.34 6.32 6.52
CA ARG A 19 4.43 6.76 7.39
C ARG A 19 5.02 5.59 8.16
N ALA A 20 4.18 4.79 8.80
CA ALA A 20 4.66 3.71 9.66
C ALA A 20 5.40 2.64 8.86
N GLU A 21 4.97 2.38 7.63
CA GLU A 21 5.59 1.34 6.81
C GLU A 21 6.84 1.80 6.06
N ALA A 22 6.93 3.09 5.69
CA ALA A 22 7.94 3.51 4.73
C ALA A 22 8.56 4.88 4.97
N GLU A 23 8.42 5.45 6.15
CA GLU A 23 9.03 6.76 6.42
C GLU A 23 10.53 6.76 6.15
N GLY A 24 11.21 5.69 6.50
CA GLY A 24 12.66 5.56 6.28
C GLY A 24 13.06 5.56 4.82
N ASP A 25 12.15 5.27 3.92
CA ASP A 25 12.41 5.27 2.47
C ASP A 25 12.07 6.62 1.82
N GLY A 26 11.68 7.61 2.61
CA GLY A 26 11.36 8.95 2.10
C GLY A 26 9.95 9.04 1.53
N GLN A 27 9.64 10.21 0.98
CA GLN A 27 8.27 10.48 0.51
C GLN A 27 7.87 9.55 -0.64
N LEU A 28 8.79 9.27 -1.57
CA LEU A 28 8.47 8.38 -2.68
C LEU A 28 8.17 6.95 -2.19
N GLY A 29 8.95 6.47 -1.21
CA GLY A 29 8.67 5.16 -0.61
C GLY A 29 7.30 5.12 0.06
N MET A 30 6.95 6.20 0.75
CA MET A 30 5.62 6.32 1.37
C MET A 30 4.51 6.31 0.31
N LEU A 31 4.71 7.04 -0.80
CA LEU A 31 3.74 7.05 -1.90
C LEU A 31 3.56 5.65 -2.49
N MET A 32 4.65 4.88 -2.60
CA MET A 32 4.59 3.51 -3.11
C MET A 32 3.79 2.60 -2.18
N VAL A 33 3.97 2.71 -0.87
CA VAL A 33 3.13 1.96 0.08
C VAL A 33 1.68 2.40 -0.06
N GLY A 34 1.43 3.68 -0.25
CA GLY A 34 0.09 4.18 -0.51
C GLY A 34 -0.53 3.57 -1.77
N ASN A 35 0.27 3.42 -2.83
CA ASN A 35 -0.20 2.73 -4.03
C ASN A 35 -0.66 1.30 -3.73
N VAL A 36 0.11 0.56 -2.95
CA VAL A 36 -0.28 -0.80 -2.57
C VAL A 36 -1.61 -0.78 -1.83
N GLY A 37 -1.77 0.12 -0.87
CA GLY A 37 -3.02 0.22 -0.11
C GLY A 37 -4.21 0.51 -1.01
N ILE A 38 -4.11 1.52 -1.87
CA ILE A 38 -5.19 1.87 -2.79
C ILE A 38 -5.47 0.73 -3.77
N ASN A 39 -4.41 0.08 -4.26
CA ASN A 39 -4.59 -1.08 -5.16
C ASN A 39 -5.38 -2.20 -4.48
N ARG A 40 -5.17 -2.46 -3.19
CA ARG A 40 -5.94 -3.47 -2.46
C ARG A 40 -7.42 -3.12 -2.36
N VAL A 41 -7.76 -1.84 -2.25
CA VAL A 41 -9.16 -1.41 -2.24
C VAL A 41 -9.80 -1.59 -3.61
N LEU A 42 -9.04 -1.35 -4.68
CA LEU A 42 -9.53 -1.44 -6.05
C LEU A 42 -9.51 -2.86 -6.61
N ALA A 43 -8.64 -3.74 -6.06
CA ALA A 43 -8.47 -5.08 -6.59
C ALA A 43 -9.73 -5.92 -6.40
N ASN A 44 -10.09 -6.67 -7.43
CA ASN A 44 -11.23 -7.59 -7.38
C ASN A 44 -10.72 -9.01 -7.54
N CYS A 45 -9.78 -9.41 -6.68
CA CYS A 45 -9.09 -10.68 -6.79
C CYS A 45 -8.48 -11.08 -5.46
N LEU A 46 -8.11 -12.35 -5.35
CA LEU A 46 -7.32 -12.87 -4.23
C LEU A 46 -8.02 -12.57 -2.89
N ASP A 47 -7.23 -12.19 -1.90
CA ASP A 47 -7.73 -11.89 -0.55
C ASP A 47 -8.38 -10.51 -0.45
N PHE A 48 -8.47 -9.77 -1.57
CA PHE A 48 -8.95 -8.39 -1.57
C PHE A 48 -10.36 -8.23 -2.13
N THR A 49 -11.02 -9.32 -2.52
CA THR A 49 -12.36 -9.27 -3.11
C THR A 49 -13.37 -8.54 -2.23
N ASN A 50 -13.23 -8.68 -0.91
CA ASN A 50 -14.16 -8.07 0.05
C ASN A 50 -13.59 -6.81 0.70
N ILE A 51 -12.47 -6.31 0.22
CA ILE A 51 -11.85 -5.09 0.73
C ILE A 51 -12.31 -3.95 -0.16
N THR A 52 -13.26 -3.14 0.34
CA THR A 52 -13.89 -2.09 -0.46
C THR A 52 -13.71 -0.70 0.12
N SER A 53 -13.00 -0.56 1.23
CA SER A 53 -12.75 0.74 1.85
C SER A 53 -11.32 0.83 2.36
N ILE A 54 -10.85 2.06 2.53
CA ILE A 54 -9.53 2.30 3.12
C ILE A 54 -9.46 1.73 4.53
N GLN A 55 -10.51 1.91 5.33
CA GLN A 55 -10.52 1.37 6.69
C GLN A 55 -10.37 -0.15 6.70
N GLN A 56 -11.11 -0.85 5.85
CA GLN A 56 -11.00 -2.31 5.74
C GLN A 56 -9.60 -2.72 5.31
N MET A 57 -9.02 -1.99 4.36
CA MET A 57 -7.68 -2.30 3.85
C MET A 57 -6.63 -2.15 4.93
N VAL A 58 -6.67 -1.05 5.69
CA VAL A 58 -5.67 -0.77 6.73
C VAL A 58 -5.71 -1.83 7.83
N PHE A 59 -6.89 -2.27 8.20
CA PHE A 59 -7.07 -3.21 9.32
C PHE A 59 -7.40 -4.63 8.88
N GLN A 60 -7.16 -4.96 7.62
CA GLN A 60 -7.39 -6.32 7.11
C GLN A 60 -6.66 -7.35 7.96
N SER A 61 -7.36 -8.43 8.34
CA SER A 61 -6.78 -9.54 9.09
C SER A 61 -7.47 -10.84 8.69
N PRO A 62 -6.72 -11.88 8.33
CA PRO A 62 -5.26 -11.89 8.12
C PRO A 62 -4.84 -11.15 6.85
N GLY A 63 -3.54 -11.00 6.65
CA GLY A 63 -3.00 -10.43 5.40
C GLY A 63 -2.85 -8.92 5.41
N GLY A 64 -3.14 -8.27 6.54
CA GLY A 64 -3.00 -6.83 6.67
C GLY A 64 -1.57 -6.39 6.95
N PHE A 65 -1.44 -5.16 7.40
CA PHE A 65 -0.14 -4.52 7.60
C PHE A 65 0.31 -4.66 9.05
N GLU A 66 1.56 -5.06 9.21
CA GLU A 66 2.15 -5.25 10.54
C GLU A 66 2.17 -3.96 11.34
N ALA A 67 2.34 -2.82 10.67
CA ALA A 67 2.46 -1.52 11.33
C ALA A 67 1.31 -1.21 12.28
N THR A 68 0.09 -1.70 11.99
CA THR A 68 -1.07 -1.45 12.83
C THR A 68 -0.96 -2.07 14.23
N GLN A 69 0.04 -2.93 14.44
CA GLN A 69 0.29 -3.56 15.74
C GLN A 69 1.26 -2.76 16.61
N TYR A 70 1.80 -1.64 16.12
CA TYR A 70 2.82 -0.88 16.82
C TYR A 70 2.33 0.53 17.15
N PRO A 71 2.79 1.09 18.29
CA PRO A 71 2.31 2.41 18.75
C PRO A 71 2.53 3.54 17.75
N TYR A 72 3.60 3.48 16.95
CA TYR A 72 3.91 4.56 16.03
C TYR A 72 2.79 4.80 15.01
N PHE A 73 2.12 3.74 14.58
CA PHE A 73 0.98 3.88 13.66
C PHE A 73 -0.12 4.77 14.24
N TYR A 74 -0.31 4.76 15.56
CA TYR A 74 -1.42 5.46 16.21
C TYR A 74 -1.10 6.92 16.53
N GLN A 75 0.11 7.38 16.28
CA GLN A 75 0.43 8.78 16.42
C GLN A 75 -0.22 9.57 15.29
N ALA A 76 -0.65 10.81 15.61
CA ALA A 76 -1.37 11.64 14.63
C ALA A 76 -0.54 11.82 13.36
N ALA A 77 -1.21 11.80 12.20
CA ALA A 77 -0.56 12.04 10.92
C ALA A 77 -0.10 13.49 10.85
N ARG A 78 1.09 13.69 10.27
CA ARG A 78 1.61 15.03 10.00
C ARG A 78 0.96 15.58 8.73
N GLU A 79 1.05 16.88 8.56
CA GLU A 79 0.50 17.52 7.36
C GLU A 79 1.10 16.92 6.08
N VAL A 80 2.41 16.66 6.08
CA VAL A 80 3.06 16.05 4.90
C VAL A 80 2.48 14.66 4.62
N ASP A 81 2.22 13.88 5.65
CA ASP A 81 1.65 12.52 5.48
C ASP A 81 0.27 12.60 4.84
N ILE A 82 -0.55 13.54 5.30
CA ILE A 82 -1.89 13.76 4.75
C ILE A 82 -1.81 14.12 3.28
N ARG A 83 -0.91 15.02 2.90
CA ARG A 83 -0.75 15.41 1.50
C ARG A 83 -0.35 14.24 0.61
N LEU A 84 0.56 13.38 1.10
CA LEU A 84 0.96 12.19 0.34
C LEU A 84 -0.19 11.22 0.18
N ALA A 85 -0.99 11.01 1.24
CA ALA A 85 -2.16 10.15 1.16
C ALA A 85 -3.16 10.67 0.13
N GLN A 86 -3.39 11.98 0.11
CA GLN A 86 -4.30 12.59 -0.86
C GLN A 86 -3.84 12.35 -2.30
N ARG A 87 -2.53 12.33 -2.55
CA ARG A 87 -1.98 12.11 -3.89
C ARG A 87 -2.32 10.70 -4.40
N VAL A 88 -2.14 9.68 -3.57
CA VAL A 88 -2.46 8.30 -4.01
C VAL A 88 -3.97 8.10 -4.10
N ILE A 89 -4.77 8.75 -3.27
CA ILE A 89 -6.23 8.70 -3.37
C ILE A 89 -6.70 9.32 -4.69
N ARG A 90 -6.00 10.34 -5.20
CA ARG A 90 -6.29 10.91 -6.50
C ARG A 90 -5.83 10.05 -7.68
N GLY A 91 -5.14 8.94 -7.41
CA GLY A 91 -4.76 8.00 -8.44
C GLY A 91 -3.35 8.13 -8.97
N GLU A 92 -2.48 8.92 -8.31
CA GLU A 92 -1.07 8.97 -8.71
C GLU A 92 -0.42 7.62 -8.44
N LYS A 93 0.36 7.14 -9.40
CA LYS A 93 1.01 5.83 -9.34
C LYS A 93 2.51 5.97 -9.55
N PHE A 94 3.27 5.14 -8.85
CA PHE A 94 4.73 5.21 -8.83
C PHE A 94 5.33 3.82 -9.03
N HIS A 95 5.96 3.61 -10.19
CA HIS A 95 6.66 2.34 -10.44
C HIS A 95 7.79 2.16 -9.42
N PRO A 96 8.01 0.96 -8.85
CA PRO A 96 7.42 -0.34 -9.20
C PRO A 96 6.13 -0.71 -8.46
N ALA A 97 5.53 0.23 -7.74
CA ALA A 97 4.34 -0.04 -6.94
C ALA A 97 3.02 0.24 -7.67
N SER A 98 3.06 0.67 -8.94
CA SER A 98 1.87 1.14 -9.66
C SER A 98 0.67 0.19 -9.55
N TYR A 99 0.90 -1.11 -9.65
CA TYR A 99 -0.15 -2.12 -9.57
C TYR A 99 0.16 -3.19 -8.53
N ALA A 100 1.11 -2.92 -7.63
CA ALA A 100 1.52 -3.89 -6.63
C ALA A 100 0.42 -4.07 -5.57
N LEU A 101 0.27 -5.31 -5.11
CA LEU A 101 -0.64 -5.68 -4.05
C LEU A 101 0.10 -6.10 -2.78
N TYR A 102 1.39 -6.40 -2.89
CA TYR A 102 2.23 -6.83 -1.77
C TYR A 102 3.58 -6.15 -1.83
N PHE A 103 4.19 -6.01 -0.66
CA PHE A 103 5.58 -5.60 -0.54
C PHE A 103 6.18 -6.22 0.72
N TYR A 104 7.50 -6.38 0.74
CA TYR A 104 8.19 -6.76 1.96
C TYR A 104 9.62 -6.23 1.93
N ASN A 105 10.23 -6.17 3.12
CA ASN A 105 11.62 -5.74 3.27
C ASN A 105 12.51 -6.99 3.31
N PRO A 106 13.37 -7.21 2.29
CA PRO A 106 14.26 -8.36 2.27
C PRO A 106 15.52 -8.14 3.11
N PHE A 107 15.65 -6.98 3.77
CA PHE A 107 16.85 -6.57 4.49
C PHE A 107 18.05 -6.58 3.55
N ASP A 108 19.09 -7.35 3.83
CA ASP A 108 20.31 -7.41 3.01
C ASP A 108 20.27 -8.50 1.94
N GLN A 109 19.10 -9.12 1.74
CA GLN A 109 18.93 -10.16 0.73
C GLN A 109 18.33 -9.57 -0.55
N GLY A 110 18.42 -10.33 -1.64
CA GLY A 110 17.75 -9.96 -2.88
C GLY A 110 16.24 -10.21 -2.79
N CYS A 111 15.50 -9.58 -3.69
CA CYS A 111 14.06 -9.80 -3.75
C CYS A 111 13.76 -11.18 -4.31
N ARG A 112 12.76 -11.85 -3.73
CA ARG A 112 12.24 -13.09 -4.32
C ARG A 112 11.60 -12.79 -5.67
N ALA A 113 11.62 -13.77 -6.58
CA ALA A 113 10.95 -13.64 -7.87
C ALA A 113 9.44 -13.58 -7.70
N GLN A 114 8.90 -14.28 -6.68
CA GLN A 114 7.46 -14.31 -6.39
C GLN A 114 7.22 -14.15 -4.89
N TRP A 115 6.07 -13.58 -4.55
CA TRP A 115 5.63 -13.43 -3.17
C TRP A 115 4.11 -13.56 -3.15
N PHE A 116 3.58 -14.51 -2.39
CA PHE A 116 2.15 -14.82 -2.37
C PHE A 116 1.58 -15.04 -3.79
N GLY A 117 2.36 -15.70 -4.66
CA GLY A 117 1.93 -15.95 -6.03
C GLY A 117 2.02 -14.76 -6.96
N GLN A 118 2.48 -13.62 -6.48
CA GLN A 118 2.60 -12.40 -7.27
C GLN A 118 4.03 -12.23 -7.76
N TRP A 119 4.20 -11.57 -8.90
CA TRP A 119 5.52 -11.39 -9.51
C TRP A 119 6.19 -10.13 -9.04
N ASN A 120 7.51 -10.21 -8.85
CA ASN A 120 8.33 -9.06 -8.49
C ASN A 120 8.20 -7.99 -9.57
N SER A 121 7.66 -6.83 -9.20
CA SER A 121 7.54 -5.69 -10.11
C SER A 121 8.71 -4.71 -9.98
N GLY A 122 9.56 -4.89 -8.97
CA GLY A 122 10.75 -4.09 -8.77
C GLY A 122 11.00 -3.78 -7.30
N ARG A 123 12.17 -3.21 -7.05
CA ARG A 123 12.57 -2.81 -5.71
C ARG A 123 12.77 -1.30 -5.65
N TYR A 124 12.33 -0.70 -4.53
CA TYR A 124 12.68 0.68 -4.21
C TYR A 124 13.21 0.71 -2.78
N LYS A 125 14.48 1.07 -2.62
CA LYS A 125 15.17 1.14 -1.32
C LYS A 125 14.93 -0.14 -0.50
N SER A 126 14.24 -0.06 0.63
CA SER A 126 14.11 -1.20 1.53
C SER A 126 13.01 -2.19 1.15
N HIS A 127 12.22 -1.91 0.11
CA HIS A 127 11.05 -2.74 -0.20
C HIS A 127 11.09 -3.35 -1.59
N CYS A 128 10.71 -4.63 -1.67
CA CYS A 128 10.41 -5.33 -2.92
C CYS A 128 8.90 -5.30 -3.11
N PHE A 129 8.44 -5.02 -4.34
CA PHE A 129 7.02 -4.89 -4.67
C PHE A 129 6.58 -6.02 -5.59
N TYR A 130 5.33 -6.45 -5.42
CA TYR A 130 4.79 -7.61 -6.14
C TYR A 130 3.41 -7.29 -6.69
N ALA A 131 3.23 -7.56 -7.98
CA ALA A 131 2.01 -7.24 -8.70
C ALA A 131 1.39 -8.49 -9.31
N PRO A 132 0.05 -8.53 -9.47
CA PRO A 132 -0.63 -9.65 -10.07
C PRO A 132 -0.38 -9.71 -11.58
N THR A 133 -0.54 -10.91 -12.14
CA THR A 133 -0.54 -11.08 -13.59
C THR A 133 -1.88 -10.61 -14.16
N GLN A 134 -1.92 -10.35 -15.47
CA GLN A 134 -3.18 -9.97 -16.12
C GLN A 134 -4.24 -11.06 -16.01
N SER A 135 -3.83 -12.31 -16.00
CA SER A 135 -4.78 -13.43 -15.92
C SER A 135 -5.56 -13.45 -14.62
N GLU A 136 -5.09 -12.79 -13.58
CA GLU A 136 -5.80 -12.72 -12.30
C GLU A 136 -6.93 -11.69 -12.31
N ASN A 137 -6.98 -10.82 -13.31
CA ASN A 137 -8.05 -9.83 -13.50
C ASN A 137 -8.31 -8.95 -12.27
N CYS A 138 -7.25 -8.51 -11.62
CA CYS A 138 -7.37 -7.75 -10.38
C CYS A 138 -7.91 -6.33 -10.58
N PHE A 139 -7.59 -5.71 -11.71
CA PHE A 139 -7.93 -4.30 -11.97
C PHE A 139 -8.81 -4.19 -13.21
N ARG A 140 -10.08 -4.51 -13.04
CA ARG A 140 -11.05 -4.49 -14.13
C ARG A 140 -12.04 -3.39 -13.96
#